data_0c03e8d1acf7ebedbfb6d3b9a067b21d
#
_entry.id   0c03e8d1acf7ebedbfb6d3b9a067b21d
#
_cell.length_a   1.000
_cell.length_b   1.000
_cell.length_c   1.000
_cell.angle_alpha   90.00
_cell.angle_beta   90.00
_cell.angle_gamma   90.00
#
_symmetry.space_group_name_H-M   'P 1'
#
loop_
_entity.id
_entity.type
_entity.pdbx_description
1 polymer ?
#
loop_
_entity_poly.entity_id
_entity_poly.type
_entity_poly.pdbx_seq_one_letter_code
_entity_poly.pdbx_strand_id
1 'polypeptide(L)'
;MPGNLSLPDLDPRRYFTDEELAKTARYERFIRIDIVLSTLATIGALWAFSRRAPRFARNTGLGPIGAGMIVAMIVLIILWAVDLPFSIALRWWADRHDLAKGSWAEWLFEPWAELGASVAFVMLQIAIIMSFARRWPRYWWLPVTPIFLALAFAFSIVLPYVDAGRVHAPERADVRQSFATLERQEGVDVPLDEEKVSELTTQANAMVEGVGPTMRVVVWDTLLDGRFSLGEIRFVLAHELGHVTHEHVYKGLGWAILFAFPITYLLARLTRRRGGMGEPGVLPYGFLVLTILGVLVTPVGNVISRHIEAEADWQALQTTKDPASGQGLFQEFTRTSLQQPKPPTWAYIYFDTHPTAIQRIAMTEAWKTRSR
;
A
#
# COMPACT_ATOMS: atom_id res chain seq x y z
N MET A 1 -7.39 -8.13 -18.83
CA MET A 1 -8.47 -9.13 -18.82
C MET A 1 -9.48 -8.80 -19.93
N PRO A 2 -10.00 -9.77 -20.73
CA PRO A 2 -11.00 -9.47 -21.76
C PRO A 2 -12.28 -8.89 -21.17
N GLY A 3 -12.78 -7.79 -21.74
CA GLY A 3 -13.96 -7.06 -21.21
C GLY A 3 -15.28 -7.84 -21.24
N ASN A 4 -15.31 -8.99 -21.93
CA ASN A 4 -16.47 -9.88 -22.03
C ASN A 4 -16.32 -11.17 -21.19
N LEU A 5 -15.33 -11.24 -20.29
CA LEU A 5 -15.11 -12.39 -19.44
C LEU A 5 -16.10 -12.36 -18.27
N SER A 6 -17.01 -13.33 -18.23
CA SER A 6 -17.85 -13.59 -17.05
C SER A 6 -17.13 -14.63 -16.18
N LEU A 7 -16.81 -14.24 -14.94
CA LEU A 7 -16.24 -15.15 -13.96
C LEU A 7 -17.36 -16.05 -13.37
N PRO A 8 -17.11 -17.35 -13.20
CA PRO A 8 -18.04 -18.22 -12.50
C PRO A 8 -18.16 -17.81 -11.02
N ASP A 9 -19.37 -17.88 -10.48
CA ASP A 9 -19.56 -17.72 -9.01
C ASP A 9 -19.19 -19.03 -8.33
N LEU A 10 -18.07 -19.02 -7.62
CA LEU A 10 -17.52 -20.20 -6.95
C LEU A 10 -17.88 -20.19 -5.46
N ASP A 11 -18.25 -21.38 -4.95
CA ASP A 11 -18.39 -21.59 -3.51
C ASP A 11 -17.00 -21.78 -2.88
N PRO A 12 -16.59 -20.92 -1.90
CA PRO A 12 -15.32 -21.07 -1.19
C PRO A 12 -15.09 -22.45 -0.58
N ARG A 13 -16.15 -23.15 -0.18
CA ARG A 13 -16.07 -24.49 0.44
C ARG A 13 -15.54 -25.58 -0.52
N ARG A 14 -15.46 -25.32 -1.80
CA ARG A 14 -14.80 -26.23 -2.76
C ARG A 14 -13.27 -26.17 -2.68
N TYR A 15 -12.72 -25.12 -2.12
CA TYR A 15 -11.29 -24.79 -2.14
C TYR A 15 -10.69 -24.69 -0.75
N PHE A 16 -11.53 -24.45 0.26
CA PHE A 16 -11.14 -24.24 1.65
C PHE A 16 -12.08 -25.01 2.59
N THR A 17 -11.53 -25.51 3.68
CA THR A 17 -12.32 -26.13 4.75
C THR A 17 -13.12 -25.09 5.54
N ASP A 18 -14.18 -25.52 6.21
CA ASP A 18 -14.96 -24.61 7.10
C ASP A 18 -14.10 -24.05 8.23
N GLU A 19 -13.06 -24.77 8.69
CA GLU A 19 -12.10 -24.29 9.69
C GLU A 19 -11.22 -23.17 9.14
N GLU A 20 -10.65 -23.32 7.94
CA GLU A 20 -9.86 -22.29 7.25
C GLU A 20 -10.70 -21.03 7.00
N LEU A 21 -11.94 -21.20 6.54
CA LEU A 21 -12.86 -20.07 6.32
C LEU A 21 -13.20 -19.34 7.61
N ALA A 22 -13.43 -20.06 8.70
CA ALA A 22 -13.71 -19.47 10.01
C ALA A 22 -12.48 -18.77 10.60
N LYS A 23 -11.27 -19.35 10.42
CA LYS A 23 -10.00 -18.80 10.89
C LYS A 23 -9.69 -17.48 10.17
N THR A 24 -9.73 -17.46 8.85
CA THR A 24 -9.46 -16.27 8.03
C THR A 24 -10.49 -15.16 8.30
N ALA A 25 -11.78 -15.50 8.38
CA ALA A 25 -12.83 -14.53 8.69
C ALA A 25 -12.66 -13.89 10.08
N ARG A 26 -12.21 -14.65 11.07
CA ARG A 26 -11.94 -14.17 12.43
C ARG A 26 -10.72 -13.27 12.45
N TYR A 27 -9.64 -13.67 11.74
CA TYR A 27 -8.41 -12.93 11.66
C TYR A 27 -8.64 -11.54 11.06
N GLU A 28 -9.23 -11.46 9.89
CA GLU A 28 -9.47 -10.19 9.21
C GLU A 28 -10.55 -9.33 9.87
N ARG A 29 -11.55 -9.93 10.54
CA ARG A 29 -12.52 -9.14 11.28
C ARG A 29 -11.87 -8.31 12.38
N PHE A 30 -10.87 -8.86 13.10
CA PHE A 30 -10.11 -8.11 14.10
C PHE A 30 -9.38 -6.92 13.44
N ILE A 31 -8.64 -7.16 12.35
CA ILE A 31 -7.90 -6.13 11.61
C ILE A 31 -8.83 -5.01 11.15
N ARG A 32 -9.99 -5.35 10.58
CA ARG A 32 -10.97 -4.37 10.11
C ARG A 32 -11.54 -3.51 11.22
N ILE A 33 -11.85 -4.11 12.37
CA ILE A 33 -12.31 -3.38 13.55
C ILE A 33 -11.22 -2.43 14.03
N ASP A 34 -10.00 -2.90 14.12
CA ASP A 34 -8.84 -2.12 14.54
C ASP A 34 -8.63 -0.90 13.63
N ILE A 35 -8.60 -1.08 12.30
CA ILE A 35 -8.46 0.01 11.32
C ILE A 35 -9.61 1.03 11.44
N VAL A 36 -10.84 0.58 11.60
CA VAL A 36 -11.98 1.50 11.76
C VAL A 36 -11.85 2.30 13.05
N LEU A 37 -11.50 1.67 14.15
CA LEU A 37 -11.36 2.34 15.44
C LEU A 37 -10.18 3.30 15.45
N SER A 38 -9.01 2.93 14.90
CA SER A 38 -7.84 3.79 14.77
C SER A 38 -8.13 5.01 13.90
N THR A 39 -8.84 4.81 12.78
CA THR A 39 -9.28 5.92 11.91
C THR A 39 -10.20 6.88 12.64
N LEU A 40 -11.19 6.38 13.37
CA LEU A 40 -12.10 7.21 14.16
C LEU A 40 -11.37 7.96 15.29
N ALA A 41 -10.45 7.28 15.97
CA ALA A 41 -9.62 7.89 17.01
C ALA A 41 -8.73 9.02 16.44
N THR A 42 -8.10 8.77 15.28
CA THR A 42 -7.31 9.77 14.53
C THR A 42 -8.15 11.00 14.17
N ILE A 43 -9.32 10.80 13.59
CA ILE A 43 -10.26 11.88 13.25
C ILE A 43 -10.63 12.67 14.51
N GLY A 44 -10.98 11.98 15.60
CA GLY A 44 -11.32 12.59 16.87
C GLY A 44 -10.18 13.43 17.46
N ALA A 45 -8.96 12.90 17.48
CA ALA A 45 -7.77 13.58 18.00
C ALA A 45 -7.41 14.82 17.16
N LEU A 46 -7.40 14.69 15.83
CA LEU A 46 -7.14 15.81 14.93
C LEU A 46 -8.22 16.90 15.07
N TRP A 47 -9.49 16.50 15.17
CA TRP A 47 -10.57 17.44 15.41
C TRP A 47 -10.40 18.18 16.75
N ALA A 48 -10.11 17.47 17.84
CA ALA A 48 -9.91 18.07 19.15
C ALA A 48 -8.72 19.04 19.19
N PHE A 49 -7.58 18.63 18.57
CA PHE A 49 -6.40 19.49 18.51
C PHE A 49 -6.62 20.68 17.57
N SER A 50 -7.34 20.53 16.47
CA SER A 50 -7.64 21.64 15.54
C SER A 50 -8.36 22.81 16.19
N ARG A 51 -9.07 22.57 17.31
CA ARG A 51 -9.74 23.63 18.09
C ARG A 51 -8.80 24.39 19.01
N ARG A 52 -7.70 23.78 19.45
CA ARG A 52 -6.72 24.35 20.38
C ARG A 52 -5.50 24.93 19.67
N ALA A 53 -5.15 24.40 18.51
CA ALA A 53 -3.96 24.75 17.76
C ALA A 53 -3.83 26.25 17.41
N PRO A 54 -4.89 27.03 17.12
CA PRO A 54 -4.75 28.46 16.85
C PRO A 54 -4.25 29.26 18.08
N ARG A 55 -4.64 28.86 19.29
CA ARG A 55 -4.13 29.48 20.53
C ARG A 55 -2.69 29.07 20.80
N PHE A 56 -2.39 27.78 20.61
CA PHE A 56 -1.04 27.24 20.79
C PHE A 56 -0.05 27.91 19.82
N ALA A 57 -0.37 27.99 18.53
CA ALA A 57 0.49 28.58 17.51
C ALA A 57 0.87 30.06 17.83
N ARG A 58 -0.07 30.86 18.37
CA ARG A 58 0.20 32.25 18.77
C ARG A 58 1.18 32.36 19.93
N ASN A 59 1.23 31.37 20.79
CA ASN A 59 2.06 31.38 21.99
C ASN A 59 3.48 30.85 21.76
N THR A 60 3.83 30.41 20.54
CA THR A 60 5.17 29.88 20.26
C THR A 60 6.26 30.95 20.23
N GLY A 61 5.92 32.21 20.03
CA GLY A 61 6.89 33.29 19.85
C GLY A 61 7.69 33.21 18.52
N LEU A 62 7.38 32.27 17.66
CA LEU A 62 8.08 32.03 16.38
C LEU A 62 7.37 32.70 15.22
N GLY A 63 8.12 32.93 14.13
CA GLY A 63 7.52 33.31 12.86
C GLY A 63 6.57 32.20 12.34
N PRO A 64 5.66 32.55 11.42
CA PRO A 64 4.57 31.64 11.03
C PRO A 64 5.00 30.26 10.54
N ILE A 65 6.09 30.16 9.76
CA ILE A 65 6.60 28.87 9.27
C ILE A 65 7.15 28.02 10.42
N GLY A 66 7.97 28.63 11.32
CA GLY A 66 8.49 27.93 12.48
C GLY A 66 7.39 27.48 13.44
N ALA A 67 6.39 28.34 13.71
CA ALA A 67 5.20 27.96 14.47
C ALA A 67 4.44 26.80 13.79
N GLY A 68 4.31 26.83 12.46
CA GLY A 68 3.70 25.75 11.68
C GLY A 68 4.45 24.43 11.79
N MET A 69 5.77 24.46 11.74
CA MET A 69 6.58 23.25 11.91
C MET A 69 6.39 22.63 13.30
N ILE A 70 6.35 23.46 14.37
CA ILE A 70 6.06 22.95 15.73
C ILE A 70 4.65 22.36 15.82
N VAL A 71 3.64 23.05 15.27
CA VAL A 71 2.27 22.54 15.25
C VAL A 71 2.19 21.21 14.47
N ALA A 72 2.86 21.12 13.33
CA ALA A 72 2.91 19.89 12.55
C ALA A 72 3.64 18.76 13.30
N MET A 73 4.74 19.08 14.00
CA MET A 73 5.42 18.09 14.86
C MET A 73 4.48 17.55 15.94
N ILE A 74 3.69 18.40 16.59
CA ILE A 74 2.69 17.94 17.56
C ILE A 74 1.62 17.10 16.91
N VAL A 75 1.18 17.44 15.68
CA VAL A 75 0.26 16.58 14.92
C VAL A 75 0.87 15.19 14.71
N LEU A 76 2.12 15.09 14.28
CA LEU A 76 2.79 13.80 14.09
C LEU A 76 2.89 13.00 15.40
N ILE A 77 3.24 13.66 16.51
CA ILE A 77 3.25 13.02 17.85
C ILE A 77 1.85 12.52 18.23
N ILE A 78 0.81 13.31 17.98
CA ILE A 78 -0.58 12.90 18.26
C ILE A 78 -0.97 11.70 17.38
N LEU A 79 -0.64 11.72 16.08
CA LEU A 79 -0.93 10.62 15.17
C LEU A 79 -0.24 9.35 15.61
N TRP A 80 1.07 9.42 15.92
CA TRP A 80 1.84 8.30 16.45
C TRP A 80 1.27 7.77 17.77
N ALA A 81 0.97 8.65 18.73
CA ALA A 81 0.45 8.25 20.04
C ALA A 81 -0.95 7.63 19.95
N VAL A 82 -1.78 8.08 19.01
CA VAL A 82 -3.11 7.52 18.77
C VAL A 82 -2.99 6.17 18.06
N ASP A 83 -2.08 6.02 17.11
CA ASP A 83 -1.88 4.78 16.35
C ASP A 83 -1.21 3.68 17.18
N LEU A 84 -0.31 4.03 18.08
CA LEU A 84 0.51 3.08 18.83
C LEU A 84 -0.29 1.94 19.51
N PRO A 85 -1.40 2.18 20.24
CA PRO A 85 -2.16 1.09 20.85
C PRO A 85 -2.80 0.16 19.83
N PHE A 86 -3.18 0.65 18.66
CA PHE A 86 -3.73 -0.13 17.56
C PHE A 86 -2.63 -0.96 16.88
N SER A 87 -1.49 -0.36 16.59
CA SER A 87 -0.32 -1.08 16.07
C SER A 87 0.15 -2.20 17.01
N ILE A 88 0.16 -1.95 18.33
CA ILE A 88 0.44 -2.99 19.35
C ILE A 88 -0.61 -4.11 19.28
N ALA A 89 -1.89 -3.76 19.15
CA ALA A 89 -2.96 -4.76 19.07
C ALA A 89 -2.85 -5.61 17.80
N LEU A 90 -2.52 -5.00 16.66
CA LEU A 90 -2.27 -5.71 15.38
C LEU A 90 -1.04 -6.62 15.48
N ARG A 91 0.07 -6.13 16.06
CA ARG A 91 1.28 -6.94 16.28
C ARG A 91 0.98 -8.15 17.17
N TRP A 92 0.31 -7.93 18.30
CA TRP A 92 -0.13 -9.00 19.20
C TRP A 92 -1.02 -10.02 18.49
N TRP A 93 -1.94 -9.54 17.62
CA TRP A 93 -2.84 -10.40 16.87
C TRP A 93 -2.09 -11.23 15.82
N ALA A 94 -1.12 -10.64 15.13
CA ALA A 94 -0.26 -11.33 14.19
C ALA A 94 0.62 -12.39 14.87
N ASP A 95 1.21 -12.06 16.04
CA ASP A 95 1.99 -13.01 16.84
C ASP A 95 1.17 -14.26 17.26
N ARG A 96 -0.10 -14.06 17.65
CA ARG A 96 -0.99 -15.17 18.00
C ARG A 96 -1.35 -16.10 16.86
N HIS A 97 -1.10 -15.66 15.64
CA HIS A 97 -1.40 -16.40 14.42
C HIS A 97 -0.14 -16.83 13.67
N ASP A 98 1.03 -16.71 14.30
CA ASP A 98 2.34 -17.08 13.76
C ASP A 98 2.70 -16.31 12.46
N LEU A 99 2.13 -15.10 12.26
CA LEU A 99 2.38 -14.26 11.09
C LEU A 99 3.49 -13.24 11.32
N ALA A 100 3.75 -12.83 12.55
CA ALA A 100 4.81 -11.91 12.90
C ALA A 100 5.95 -12.66 13.59
N LYS A 101 7.18 -12.21 13.37
CA LYS A 101 8.40 -12.73 13.99
C LYS A 101 9.24 -11.59 14.59
N GLY A 102 10.37 -11.92 15.15
CA GLY A 102 11.25 -10.94 15.83
C GLY A 102 10.75 -10.55 17.21
N SER A 103 11.60 -9.88 17.97
CA SER A 103 11.27 -9.45 19.33
C SER A 103 10.38 -8.19 19.33
N TRP A 104 9.60 -8.01 20.40
CA TRP A 104 8.82 -6.80 20.62
C TRP A 104 9.69 -5.54 20.73
N ALA A 105 10.91 -5.68 21.26
CA ALA A 105 11.85 -4.57 21.37
C ALA A 105 12.33 -4.13 19.98
N GLU A 106 12.76 -5.07 19.14
CA GLU A 106 13.13 -4.79 17.74
C GLU A 106 11.99 -4.09 17.01
N TRP A 107 10.80 -4.67 17.02
CA TRP A 107 9.62 -4.10 16.37
C TRP A 107 9.29 -2.66 16.84
N LEU A 108 9.48 -2.35 18.12
CA LEU A 108 9.20 -1.03 18.66
C LEU A 108 10.29 -0.01 18.32
N PHE A 109 11.57 -0.44 18.25
CA PHE A 109 12.70 0.48 18.14
C PHE A 109 13.31 0.55 16.73
N GLU A 110 13.17 -0.46 15.90
CA GLU A 110 13.69 -0.48 14.53
C GLU A 110 13.22 0.71 13.68
N PRO A 111 11.92 1.13 13.70
CA PRO A 111 11.45 2.22 12.86
C PRO A 111 12.00 3.62 13.21
N TRP A 112 12.74 3.78 14.31
CA TRP A 112 13.16 5.12 14.76
C TRP A 112 14.14 5.83 13.83
N ALA A 113 14.99 5.08 13.13
CA ALA A 113 15.90 5.66 12.14
C ALA A 113 15.12 6.21 10.93
N GLU A 114 14.13 5.45 10.46
CA GLU A 114 13.25 5.84 9.34
C GLU A 114 12.29 6.96 9.76
N LEU A 115 11.86 6.98 11.02
CA LEU A 115 11.02 8.03 11.56
C LEU A 115 11.68 9.42 11.46
N GLY A 116 12.98 9.52 11.71
CA GLY A 116 13.72 10.77 11.58
C GLY A 116 13.68 11.33 10.17
N ALA A 117 13.91 10.49 9.15
CA ALA A 117 13.83 10.88 7.74
C ALA A 117 12.40 11.26 7.34
N SER A 118 11.41 10.50 7.77
CA SER A 118 9.99 10.76 7.52
C SER A 118 9.54 12.08 8.12
N VAL A 119 9.93 12.36 9.38
CA VAL A 119 9.64 13.65 10.04
C VAL A 119 10.28 14.81 9.29
N ALA A 120 11.56 14.69 8.91
CA ALA A 120 12.24 15.74 8.15
C ALA A 120 11.54 16.00 6.80
N PHE A 121 11.12 14.95 6.12
CA PHE A 121 10.38 15.05 4.86
C PHE A 121 9.03 15.74 5.03
N VAL A 122 8.26 15.39 6.07
CA VAL A 122 6.99 16.08 6.38
C VAL A 122 7.22 17.53 6.76
N MET A 123 8.27 17.84 7.52
CA MET A 123 8.62 19.24 7.85
C MET A 123 8.93 20.06 6.60
N LEU A 124 9.67 19.49 5.64
CA LEU A 124 9.93 20.12 4.35
C LEU A 124 8.61 20.38 3.59
N GLN A 125 7.73 19.41 3.54
CA GLN A 125 6.41 19.57 2.89
C GLN A 125 5.59 20.70 3.54
N ILE A 126 5.54 20.75 4.86
CA ILE A 126 4.85 21.83 5.60
C ILE A 126 5.46 23.20 5.31
N ALA A 127 6.80 23.30 5.29
CA ALA A 127 7.47 24.54 4.95
C ALA A 127 7.12 25.01 3.52
N ILE A 128 7.10 24.09 2.54
CA ILE A 128 6.69 24.36 1.16
C ILE A 128 5.23 24.84 1.12
N ILE A 129 4.30 24.07 1.68
CA ILE A 129 2.86 24.40 1.68
C ILE A 129 2.64 25.79 2.28
N MET A 130 3.21 26.05 3.48
CA MET A 130 3.00 27.31 4.17
C MET A 130 3.61 28.49 3.42
N SER A 131 4.80 28.33 2.84
CA SER A 131 5.46 29.38 2.05
C SER A 131 4.59 29.79 0.86
N PHE A 132 4.12 28.81 0.09
CA PHE A 132 3.24 29.06 -1.05
C PHE A 132 1.86 29.57 -0.61
N ALA A 133 1.27 29.02 0.44
CA ALA A 133 -0.05 29.42 0.93
C ALA A 133 -0.05 30.85 1.50
N ARG A 134 1.06 31.29 2.05
CA ARG A 134 1.23 32.69 2.50
C ARG A 134 1.43 33.66 1.36
N ARG A 135 2.15 33.24 0.31
CA ARG A 135 2.41 34.10 -0.86
C ARG A 135 1.22 34.17 -1.81
N TRP A 136 0.47 33.06 -1.97
CA TRP A 136 -0.70 32.94 -2.87
C TRP A 136 -1.86 32.22 -2.14
N PRO A 137 -2.55 32.85 -1.19
CA PRO A 137 -3.52 32.17 -0.32
C PRO A 137 -4.67 31.46 -1.03
N ARG A 138 -4.99 31.87 -2.26
CA ARG A 138 -6.08 31.29 -3.07
C ARG A 138 -5.60 30.17 -3.98
N TYR A 139 -4.38 30.26 -4.48
CA TYR A 139 -3.89 29.42 -5.59
C TYR A 139 -2.66 28.60 -5.25
N TRP A 140 -2.23 28.52 -3.99
CA TRP A 140 -1.05 27.80 -3.52
C TRP A 140 -1.03 26.32 -3.96
N TRP A 141 -2.20 25.68 -4.06
CA TRP A 141 -2.36 24.29 -4.44
C TRP A 141 -1.90 24.02 -5.90
N LEU A 142 -1.97 25.00 -6.78
CA LEU A 142 -1.54 24.87 -8.19
C LEU A 142 -0.02 24.59 -8.31
N PRO A 143 0.89 25.37 -7.70
CA PRO A 143 2.31 25.07 -7.75
C PRO A 143 2.73 23.95 -6.78
N VAL A 144 2.06 23.78 -5.64
CA VAL A 144 2.44 22.78 -4.63
C VAL A 144 2.12 21.37 -5.11
N THR A 145 1.02 21.16 -5.81
CA THR A 145 0.64 19.83 -6.30
C THR A 145 1.72 19.22 -7.23
N PRO A 146 2.15 19.89 -8.31
CA PRO A 146 3.22 19.32 -9.16
C PRO A 146 4.56 19.19 -8.44
N ILE A 147 4.89 20.06 -7.48
CA ILE A 147 6.11 19.91 -6.66
C ILE A 147 6.04 18.59 -5.88
N PHE A 148 4.91 18.28 -5.25
CA PHE A 148 4.77 17.04 -4.48
C PHE A 148 4.72 15.80 -5.35
N LEU A 149 4.09 15.87 -6.51
CA LEU A 149 4.15 14.80 -7.51
C LEU A 149 5.58 14.55 -7.99
N ALA A 150 6.34 15.62 -8.25
CA ALA A 150 7.76 15.51 -8.64
C ALA A 150 8.62 14.92 -7.50
N LEU A 151 8.38 15.33 -6.26
CA LEU A 151 9.07 14.74 -5.09
C LEU A 151 8.72 13.26 -4.91
N ALA A 152 7.46 12.88 -5.05
CA ALA A 152 7.05 11.48 -4.97
C ALA A 152 7.67 10.64 -6.10
N PHE A 153 7.70 11.16 -7.32
CA PHE A 153 8.35 10.51 -8.45
C PHE A 153 9.87 10.38 -8.24
N ALA A 154 10.54 11.45 -7.78
CA ALA A 154 11.96 11.39 -7.46
C ALA A 154 12.26 10.36 -6.35
N PHE A 155 11.40 10.29 -5.32
CA PHE A 155 11.51 9.29 -4.28
C PHE A 155 11.37 7.86 -4.81
N SER A 156 10.43 7.61 -5.74
CA SER A 156 10.27 6.29 -6.37
C SER A 156 11.50 5.85 -7.19
N ILE A 157 12.28 6.82 -7.71
CA ILE A 157 13.55 6.52 -8.39
C ILE A 157 14.68 6.24 -7.38
N VAL A 158 14.70 6.98 -6.26
CA VAL A 158 15.79 6.92 -5.26
C VAL A 158 15.65 5.72 -4.33
N LEU A 159 14.41 5.34 -3.99
CA LEU A 159 14.15 4.28 -3.02
C LEU A 159 14.88 2.95 -3.34
N PRO A 160 14.88 2.43 -4.59
CA PRO A 160 15.61 1.20 -4.91
C PRO A 160 17.12 1.28 -4.65
N TYR A 161 17.74 2.46 -4.70
CA TYR A 161 19.15 2.63 -4.34
C TYR A 161 19.38 2.62 -2.84
N VAL A 162 18.42 3.14 -2.05
CA VAL A 162 18.50 3.10 -0.58
C VAL A 162 18.39 1.66 -0.09
N ASP A 163 17.52 0.88 -0.70
CA ASP A 163 17.27 -0.52 -0.34
C ASP A 163 18.23 -1.51 -1.02
N ALA A 164 19.14 -1.04 -1.89
CA ALA A 164 20.06 -1.90 -2.62
C ALA A 164 20.96 -2.78 -1.70
N GLY A 165 21.20 -2.36 -0.46
CA GLY A 165 21.94 -3.17 0.52
C GLY A 165 21.12 -4.27 1.21
N ARG A 166 19.80 -4.28 1.03
CA ARG A 166 18.87 -5.24 1.65
C ARG A 166 18.47 -6.37 0.71
N VAL A 167 18.76 -6.23 -0.57
CA VAL A 167 18.35 -7.18 -1.62
C VAL A 167 19.57 -7.78 -2.32
N HIS A 168 19.42 -9.00 -2.81
CA HIS A 168 20.44 -9.72 -3.57
C HIS A 168 19.77 -10.61 -4.63
N ALA A 169 20.55 -11.10 -5.61
CA ALA A 169 20.01 -12.05 -6.56
C ALA A 169 19.53 -13.33 -5.84
N PRO A 170 18.37 -13.91 -6.18
CA PRO A 170 17.87 -15.13 -5.55
C PRO A 170 18.91 -16.26 -5.60
N GLU A 171 19.08 -16.98 -4.47
CA GLU A 171 20.02 -18.12 -4.42
C GLU A 171 19.52 -19.29 -5.27
N ARG A 172 18.21 -19.48 -5.37
CA ARG A 172 17.57 -20.57 -6.11
C ARG A 172 17.78 -20.42 -7.62
N ALA A 173 18.62 -21.30 -8.20
CA ALA A 173 18.94 -21.29 -9.63
C ALA A 173 17.72 -21.58 -10.54
N ASP A 174 16.81 -22.46 -10.08
CA ASP A 174 15.57 -22.79 -10.79
C ASP A 174 14.62 -21.58 -10.89
N VAL A 175 14.57 -20.73 -9.87
CA VAL A 175 13.80 -19.48 -9.84
C VAL A 175 14.40 -18.48 -10.83
N ARG A 176 15.72 -18.25 -10.79
CA ARG A 176 16.41 -17.36 -11.75
C ARG A 176 16.21 -17.80 -13.20
N GLN A 177 16.34 -19.10 -13.48
CA GLN A 177 16.15 -19.64 -14.82
C GLN A 177 14.69 -19.50 -15.29
N SER A 178 13.73 -19.70 -14.38
CA SER A 178 12.31 -19.51 -14.65
C SER A 178 12.01 -18.06 -14.97
N PHE A 179 12.54 -17.12 -14.17
CA PHE A 179 12.35 -15.69 -14.41
C PHE A 179 12.93 -15.26 -15.76
N ALA A 180 14.18 -15.61 -16.07
CA ALA A 180 14.77 -15.30 -17.37
C ALA A 180 14.03 -15.88 -18.57
N THR A 181 13.25 -16.96 -18.36
CA THR A 181 12.40 -17.50 -19.40
C THR A 181 11.12 -16.68 -19.55
N LEU A 182 10.52 -16.25 -18.44
CA LEU A 182 9.33 -15.38 -18.43
C LEU A 182 9.64 -13.99 -19.02
N GLU A 183 10.77 -13.38 -18.68
CA GLU A 183 11.22 -12.09 -19.25
C GLU A 183 11.27 -12.15 -20.79
N ARG A 184 11.85 -13.22 -21.34
CA ARG A 184 11.93 -13.41 -22.79
C ARG A 184 10.55 -13.58 -23.43
N GLN A 185 9.61 -14.23 -22.71
CA GLN A 185 8.24 -14.43 -23.18
C GLN A 185 7.43 -13.14 -23.15
N GLU A 186 7.64 -12.32 -22.13
CA GLU A 186 6.96 -11.02 -21.95
C GLU A 186 7.64 -9.89 -22.75
N GLY A 187 8.88 -10.09 -23.21
CA GLY A 187 9.65 -9.08 -23.95
C GLY A 187 10.11 -7.92 -23.06
N VAL A 188 10.34 -8.16 -21.78
CA VAL A 188 10.83 -7.18 -20.81
C VAL A 188 12.20 -7.60 -20.29
N ASP A 189 12.95 -6.64 -19.72
CA ASP A 189 14.28 -6.85 -19.13
C ASP A 189 14.35 -6.03 -17.84
N VAL A 190 14.19 -6.70 -16.69
CA VAL A 190 14.21 -6.09 -15.37
C VAL A 190 14.89 -7.04 -14.37
N PRO A 191 15.71 -6.55 -13.44
CA PRO A 191 16.37 -7.40 -12.44
C PRO A 191 15.37 -8.13 -11.54
N LEU A 192 15.74 -9.35 -11.13
CA LEU A 192 15.08 -10.10 -10.07
C LEU A 192 15.98 -10.11 -8.83
N ASP A 193 15.47 -9.55 -7.75
CA ASP A 193 16.15 -9.51 -6.45
C ASP A 193 15.32 -10.25 -5.40
N GLU A 194 15.98 -10.75 -4.36
CA GLU A 194 15.43 -11.39 -3.18
C GLU A 194 15.68 -10.51 -1.96
N GLU A 195 14.64 -10.28 -1.16
CA GLU A 195 14.69 -9.57 0.12
C GLU A 195 14.49 -10.56 1.27
N LYS A 196 15.37 -10.50 2.27
CA LYS A 196 15.27 -11.32 3.47
C LYS A 196 14.31 -10.71 4.48
N VAL A 197 13.09 -11.25 4.57
CA VAL A 197 12.05 -10.83 5.51
C VAL A 197 11.62 -11.92 6.48
N SER A 198 12.16 -13.13 6.34
CA SER A 198 11.79 -14.29 7.17
C SER A 198 12.07 -14.13 8.66
N GLU A 199 12.87 -13.14 9.05
CA GLU A 199 13.10 -12.76 10.45
C GLU A 199 11.99 -11.87 11.02
N LEU A 200 11.18 -11.22 10.16
CA LEU A 200 10.12 -10.28 10.52
C LEU A 200 8.72 -10.86 10.37
N THR A 201 8.51 -11.70 9.35
CA THR A 201 7.19 -12.24 9.02
C THR A 201 7.29 -13.63 8.38
N THR A 202 6.17 -14.35 8.41
CA THR A 202 5.99 -15.60 7.65
C THR A 202 5.18 -15.39 6.37
N GLN A 203 4.66 -14.19 6.14
CA GLN A 203 3.91 -13.87 4.92
C GLN A 203 4.83 -13.91 3.71
N ALA A 204 4.32 -14.41 2.58
CA ALA A 204 5.03 -14.42 1.31
C ALA A 204 4.54 -13.29 0.43
N ASN A 205 5.45 -12.65 -0.31
CA ASN A 205 5.14 -11.57 -1.23
C ASN A 205 6.16 -11.49 -2.37
N ALA A 206 5.77 -10.80 -3.43
CA ALA A 206 6.65 -10.25 -4.45
C ALA A 206 6.09 -8.90 -4.90
N MET A 207 6.91 -8.05 -5.51
CA MET A 207 6.49 -6.73 -5.95
C MET A 207 7.41 -6.18 -7.04
N VAL A 208 6.86 -5.27 -7.85
CA VAL A 208 7.67 -4.43 -8.74
C VAL A 208 8.01 -3.13 -8.01
N GLU A 209 9.28 -2.81 -7.94
CA GLU A 209 9.80 -1.57 -7.36
C GLU A 209 10.48 -0.69 -8.41
N GLY A 210 10.55 0.61 -8.11
CA GLY A 210 11.26 1.58 -8.95
C GLY A 210 10.48 2.04 -10.18
N VAL A 211 11.12 2.89 -10.97
CA VAL A 211 10.56 3.49 -12.19
C VAL A 211 11.64 3.61 -13.27
N GLY A 212 11.33 3.22 -14.48
CA GLY A 212 12.28 3.29 -15.60
C GLY A 212 13.54 2.45 -15.33
N PRO A 213 14.76 3.05 -15.38
CA PRO A 213 16.01 2.29 -15.19
C PRO A 213 16.21 1.67 -13.82
N THR A 214 15.42 2.08 -12.81
CA THR A 214 15.49 1.53 -11.45
C THR A 214 14.46 0.47 -11.18
N MET A 215 13.64 0.13 -12.18
CA MET A 215 12.58 -0.87 -12.05
C MET A 215 13.19 -2.27 -11.87
N ARG A 216 12.69 -3.01 -10.88
CA ARG A 216 13.08 -4.38 -10.57
C ARG A 216 11.91 -5.17 -9.99
N VAL A 217 11.98 -6.48 -10.08
CA VAL A 217 11.08 -7.38 -9.33
C VAL A 217 11.80 -7.80 -8.06
N VAL A 218 11.16 -7.64 -6.92
CA VAL A 218 11.66 -8.11 -5.62
C VAL A 218 10.76 -9.22 -5.12
N VAL A 219 11.36 -10.36 -4.75
CA VAL A 219 10.65 -11.47 -4.10
C VAL A 219 11.12 -11.61 -2.66
N TRP A 220 10.21 -11.88 -1.75
CA TRP A 220 10.59 -12.18 -0.38
C TRP A 220 11.11 -13.62 -0.25
N ASP A 221 12.12 -13.82 0.58
CA ASP A 221 12.70 -15.14 0.86
C ASP A 221 11.64 -16.13 1.39
N THR A 222 10.61 -15.65 2.04
CA THR A 222 9.45 -16.43 2.49
C THR A 222 8.58 -16.98 1.35
N LEU A 223 8.65 -16.45 0.13
CA LEU A 223 8.06 -17.05 -1.07
C LEU A 223 8.91 -18.22 -1.57
N LEU A 224 10.20 -18.24 -1.26
CA LEU A 224 11.19 -19.20 -1.75
C LEU A 224 11.53 -20.30 -0.74
N ASP A 225 10.90 -20.33 0.43
CA ASP A 225 11.21 -21.20 1.58
C ASP A 225 10.75 -22.66 1.44
N GLY A 226 10.15 -23.02 0.32
CA GLY A 226 9.70 -24.38 -0.01
C GLY A 226 8.20 -24.64 0.24
N ARG A 227 7.45 -23.68 0.80
CA ARG A 227 6.00 -23.79 0.94
C ARG A 227 5.28 -23.71 -0.41
N PHE A 228 5.88 -23.02 -1.37
CA PHE A 228 5.35 -22.83 -2.71
C PHE A 228 6.11 -23.69 -3.72
N SER A 229 5.37 -24.36 -4.60
CA SER A 229 5.94 -25.09 -5.73
C SER A 229 6.59 -24.12 -6.73
N LEU A 230 7.51 -24.62 -7.56
CA LEU A 230 8.10 -23.81 -8.63
C LEU A 230 7.07 -23.26 -9.61
N GLY A 231 5.97 -24.01 -9.86
CA GLY A 231 4.87 -23.54 -10.71
C GLY A 231 4.15 -22.33 -10.11
N GLU A 232 3.88 -22.33 -8.80
CA GLU A 232 3.27 -21.22 -8.06
C GLU A 232 4.20 -20.01 -8.03
N ILE A 233 5.49 -20.21 -7.76
CA ILE A 233 6.51 -19.14 -7.83
C ILE A 233 6.56 -18.53 -9.24
N ARG A 234 6.57 -19.36 -10.30
CA ARG A 234 6.52 -18.89 -11.69
C ARG A 234 5.27 -18.06 -11.97
N PHE A 235 4.13 -18.45 -11.40
CA PHE A 235 2.89 -17.68 -11.56
C PHE A 235 3.00 -16.29 -10.92
N VAL A 236 3.57 -16.18 -9.71
CA VAL A 236 3.85 -14.89 -9.07
C VAL A 236 4.79 -14.05 -9.94
N LEU A 237 5.92 -14.63 -10.37
CA LEU A 237 6.89 -13.91 -11.21
C LEU A 237 6.27 -13.40 -12.52
N ALA A 238 5.41 -14.21 -13.16
CA ALA A 238 4.69 -13.78 -14.35
C ALA A 238 3.65 -12.69 -14.06
N HIS A 239 3.03 -12.70 -12.88
CA HIS A 239 2.14 -11.64 -12.41
C HIS A 239 2.92 -10.33 -12.25
N GLU A 240 4.10 -10.36 -11.59
CA GLU A 240 4.94 -9.17 -11.43
C GLU A 240 5.44 -8.63 -12.78
N LEU A 241 5.86 -9.50 -13.68
CA LEU A 241 6.21 -9.09 -15.06
C LEU A 241 5.00 -8.53 -15.81
N GLY A 242 3.78 -9.00 -15.52
CA GLY A 242 2.55 -8.42 -16.02
C GLY A 242 2.38 -6.95 -15.63
N HIS A 243 2.80 -6.55 -14.40
CA HIS A 243 2.81 -5.16 -14.00
C HIS A 243 3.80 -4.32 -14.83
N VAL A 244 4.95 -4.90 -15.19
CA VAL A 244 5.95 -4.24 -16.07
C VAL A 244 5.42 -4.13 -17.49
N THR A 245 4.97 -5.23 -18.07
CA THR A 245 4.48 -5.32 -19.46
C THR A 245 3.30 -4.39 -19.73
N HIS A 246 2.40 -4.26 -18.76
CA HIS A 246 1.24 -3.37 -18.85
C HIS A 246 1.50 -1.95 -18.33
N GLU A 247 2.73 -1.61 -17.99
CA GLU A 247 3.13 -0.26 -17.54
C GLU A 247 2.29 0.22 -16.31
N HIS A 248 1.96 -0.67 -15.38
CA HIS A 248 1.05 -0.37 -14.27
C HIS A 248 1.58 0.72 -13.36
N VAL A 249 2.89 0.84 -13.18
CA VAL A 249 3.54 1.93 -12.43
C VAL A 249 3.19 3.29 -13.05
N TYR A 250 3.27 3.43 -14.38
CA TYR A 250 2.94 4.67 -15.06
C TYR A 250 1.44 4.97 -15.08
N LYS A 251 0.60 3.94 -15.22
CA LYS A 251 -0.86 4.06 -15.06
C LYS A 251 -1.22 4.56 -13.65
N GLY A 252 -0.57 3.99 -12.61
CA GLY A 252 -0.71 4.43 -11.22
C GLY A 252 -0.31 5.89 -11.01
N LEU A 253 0.80 6.32 -11.61
CA LEU A 253 1.23 7.72 -11.58
C LEU A 253 0.21 8.64 -12.27
N GLY A 254 -0.36 8.23 -13.41
CA GLY A 254 -1.44 8.96 -14.08
C GLY A 254 -2.66 9.16 -13.18
N TRP A 255 -3.09 8.11 -12.47
CA TRP A 255 -4.15 8.19 -11.48
C TRP A 255 -3.80 9.10 -10.31
N ALA A 256 -2.56 9.03 -9.79
CA ALA A 256 -2.09 9.90 -8.72
C ALA A 256 -2.18 11.37 -9.13
N ILE A 257 -1.77 11.73 -10.35
CA ILE A 257 -1.89 13.07 -10.91
C ILE A 257 -3.36 13.51 -10.97
N LEU A 258 -4.24 12.63 -11.47
CA LEU A 258 -5.67 12.92 -11.61
C LEU A 258 -6.34 13.22 -10.25
N PHE A 259 -5.97 12.50 -9.18
CA PHE A 259 -6.54 12.69 -7.84
C PHE A 259 -5.86 13.82 -7.06
N ALA A 260 -4.57 14.06 -7.25
CA ALA A 260 -3.82 15.04 -6.46
C ALA A 260 -4.38 16.47 -6.60
N PHE A 261 -4.73 16.90 -7.80
CA PHE A 261 -5.26 18.25 -8.03
C PHE A 261 -6.62 18.49 -7.35
N PRO A 262 -7.65 17.63 -7.50
CA PRO A 262 -8.90 17.77 -6.76
C PRO A 262 -8.71 17.73 -5.24
N ILE A 263 -7.86 16.84 -4.72
CA ILE A 263 -7.61 16.71 -3.28
C ILE A 263 -6.98 17.98 -2.72
N THR A 264 -5.93 18.50 -3.36
CA THR A 264 -5.24 19.72 -2.91
C THR A 264 -6.11 20.97 -3.09
N TYR A 265 -6.92 21.03 -4.16
CA TYR A 265 -7.95 22.07 -4.31
C TYR A 265 -8.97 22.02 -3.18
N LEU A 266 -9.53 20.85 -2.86
CA LEU A 266 -10.49 20.70 -1.76
C LEU A 266 -9.85 21.06 -0.42
N LEU A 267 -8.61 20.65 -0.17
CA LEU A 267 -7.86 21.06 1.01
C LEU A 267 -7.77 22.60 1.09
N ALA A 268 -7.35 23.26 0.01
CA ALA A 268 -7.27 24.72 -0.03
C ALA A 268 -8.65 25.38 0.19
N ARG A 269 -9.70 24.83 -0.41
CA ARG A 269 -11.07 25.36 -0.32
C ARG A 269 -11.66 25.23 1.07
N LEU A 270 -11.48 24.06 1.72
CA LEU A 270 -12.05 23.74 3.02
C LEU A 270 -11.31 24.45 4.17
N THR A 271 -10.00 24.61 4.07
CA THR A 271 -9.19 25.31 5.09
C THR A 271 -9.34 26.82 5.01
N ARG A 272 -9.71 27.37 3.86
CA ARG A 272 -9.75 28.83 3.61
C ARG A 272 -10.60 29.61 4.63
N ARG A 273 -11.75 29.06 5.06
CA ARG A 273 -12.63 29.73 6.04
C ARG A 273 -12.01 29.85 7.43
N ARG A 274 -10.92 29.10 7.69
CA ARG A 274 -10.18 29.13 8.97
C ARG A 274 -8.85 29.91 8.87
N GLY A 275 -8.59 30.62 7.76
CA GLY A 275 -7.36 31.36 7.51
C GLY A 275 -6.46 30.73 6.45
N GLY A 276 -6.74 29.46 6.03
CA GLY A 276 -6.00 28.73 4.99
C GLY A 276 -4.71 28.12 5.53
N MET A 277 -4.04 27.31 4.68
CA MET A 277 -2.85 26.53 5.04
C MET A 277 -1.60 27.39 5.34
N GLY A 278 -1.66 28.70 5.11
CA GLY A 278 -0.60 29.65 5.53
C GLY A 278 -0.61 30.01 7.01
N GLU A 279 -1.71 29.67 7.73
CA GLU A 279 -1.86 29.91 9.17
C GLU A 279 -1.47 28.67 9.96
N PRO A 280 -0.48 28.75 10.87
CA PRO A 280 0.04 27.62 11.63
C PRO A 280 -1.05 26.83 12.37
N GLY A 281 -1.98 27.52 13.00
CA GLY A 281 -3.07 26.89 13.76
C GLY A 281 -4.09 26.15 12.92
N VAL A 282 -4.03 26.25 11.59
CA VAL A 282 -4.95 25.55 10.67
C VAL A 282 -4.41 24.20 10.25
N LEU A 283 -3.11 23.94 10.42
CA LEU A 283 -2.48 22.67 9.99
C LEU A 283 -3.19 21.42 10.53
N PRO A 284 -3.54 21.30 11.84
CA PRO A 284 -4.24 20.11 12.32
C PRO A 284 -5.61 19.90 11.64
N TYR A 285 -6.29 20.99 11.30
CA TYR A 285 -7.52 20.90 10.50
C TYR A 285 -7.25 20.48 9.05
N GLY A 286 -6.12 20.91 8.48
CA GLY A 286 -5.66 20.43 7.17
C GLY A 286 -5.42 18.91 7.16
N PHE A 287 -4.73 18.39 8.19
CA PHE A 287 -4.54 16.94 8.37
C PHE A 287 -5.88 16.21 8.53
N LEU A 288 -6.82 16.75 9.32
CA LEU A 288 -8.16 16.19 9.47
C LEU A 288 -8.90 16.12 8.11
N VAL A 289 -8.85 17.19 7.32
CA VAL A 289 -9.45 17.22 5.99
C VAL A 289 -8.83 16.16 5.08
N LEU A 290 -7.49 16.04 5.07
CA LEU A 290 -6.79 15.02 4.27
C LEU A 290 -7.17 13.60 4.72
N THR A 291 -7.24 13.33 6.02
CA THR A 291 -7.67 12.02 6.55
C THR A 291 -9.09 11.67 6.05
N ILE A 292 -10.03 12.61 6.15
CA ILE A 292 -11.41 12.38 5.70
C ILE A 292 -11.46 12.18 4.17
N LEU A 293 -10.75 13.01 3.40
CA LEU A 293 -10.68 12.86 1.94
C LEU A 293 -10.03 11.53 1.55
N GLY A 294 -9.01 11.09 2.26
CA GLY A 294 -8.40 9.77 2.08
C GLY A 294 -9.42 8.65 2.23
N VAL A 295 -10.16 8.62 3.34
CA VAL A 295 -11.21 7.62 3.58
C VAL A 295 -12.27 7.64 2.47
N LEU A 296 -12.66 8.81 1.97
CA LEU A 296 -13.67 8.93 0.91
C LEU A 296 -13.16 8.48 -0.47
N VAL A 297 -11.87 8.62 -0.75
CA VAL A 297 -11.26 8.26 -2.05
C VAL A 297 -10.81 6.80 -2.08
N THR A 298 -10.53 6.18 -0.93
CA THR A 298 -10.08 4.77 -0.83
C THR A 298 -10.90 3.78 -1.67
N PRO A 299 -12.26 3.78 -1.66
CA PRO A 299 -13.04 2.85 -2.47
C PRO A 299 -12.76 2.97 -3.97
N VAL A 300 -12.54 4.19 -4.46
CA VAL A 300 -12.24 4.44 -5.88
C VAL A 300 -10.84 3.92 -6.22
N GLY A 301 -9.86 4.22 -5.37
CA GLY A 301 -8.49 3.69 -5.51
C GLY A 301 -8.47 2.16 -5.53
N ASN A 302 -9.22 1.52 -4.63
CA ASN A 302 -9.32 0.06 -4.57
C ASN A 302 -9.96 -0.55 -5.83
N VAL A 303 -10.95 0.11 -6.44
CA VAL A 303 -11.52 -0.35 -7.72
C VAL A 303 -10.45 -0.32 -8.82
N ILE A 304 -9.68 0.77 -8.90
CA ILE A 304 -8.60 0.91 -9.89
C ILE A 304 -7.53 -0.16 -9.66
N SER A 305 -7.09 -0.32 -8.41
CA SER A 305 -6.09 -1.34 -8.04
C SER A 305 -6.54 -2.75 -8.44
N ARG A 306 -7.78 -3.14 -8.09
CA ARG A 306 -8.31 -4.46 -8.46
C ARG A 306 -8.38 -4.71 -9.97
N HIS A 307 -8.58 -3.68 -10.79
CA HIS A 307 -8.52 -3.82 -12.25
C HIS A 307 -7.09 -4.08 -12.73
N ILE A 308 -6.13 -3.36 -12.18
CA ILE A 308 -4.70 -3.52 -12.45
C ILE A 308 -4.25 -4.94 -12.07
N GLU A 309 -4.63 -5.39 -10.89
CA GLU A 309 -4.32 -6.73 -10.38
C GLU A 309 -4.95 -7.84 -11.22
N ALA A 310 -6.21 -7.66 -11.62
CA ALA A 310 -6.89 -8.62 -12.51
C ALA A 310 -6.25 -8.67 -13.90
N GLU A 311 -5.67 -7.57 -14.39
CA GLU A 311 -4.91 -7.54 -15.65
C GLU A 311 -3.60 -8.31 -15.50
N ALA A 312 -2.86 -8.13 -14.40
CA ALA A 312 -1.63 -8.87 -14.11
C ALA A 312 -1.87 -10.37 -13.90
N ASP A 313 -2.94 -10.77 -13.17
CA ASP A 313 -3.34 -12.17 -13.04
C ASP A 313 -3.66 -12.82 -14.37
N TRP A 314 -4.37 -12.10 -15.23
CA TRP A 314 -4.71 -12.60 -16.56
C TRP A 314 -3.47 -12.74 -17.44
N GLN A 315 -2.52 -11.80 -17.36
CA GLN A 315 -1.23 -11.90 -18.04
C GLN A 315 -0.45 -13.13 -17.56
N ALA A 316 -0.39 -13.35 -16.23
CA ALA A 316 0.27 -14.53 -15.67
C ALA A 316 -0.31 -15.85 -16.21
N LEU A 317 -1.64 -15.93 -16.38
CA LEU A 317 -2.30 -17.09 -17.01
C LEU A 317 -1.91 -17.24 -18.49
N GLN A 318 -1.80 -16.14 -19.24
CA GLN A 318 -1.41 -16.16 -20.65
C GLN A 318 0.03 -16.63 -20.85
N THR A 319 0.94 -16.17 -19.98
CA THR A 319 2.37 -16.46 -20.07
C THR A 319 2.72 -17.85 -19.57
N THR A 320 2.20 -18.21 -18.37
CA THR A 320 2.51 -19.51 -17.78
C THR A 320 1.73 -20.66 -18.39
N LYS A 321 0.51 -20.41 -18.88
CA LYS A 321 -0.46 -21.41 -19.35
C LYS A 321 -0.72 -22.51 -18.30
N ASP A 322 -0.53 -22.17 -17.03
CA ASP A 322 -0.66 -23.08 -15.90
C ASP A 322 -1.69 -22.58 -14.87
N PRO A 323 -2.99 -22.73 -15.19
CA PRO A 323 -4.05 -22.34 -14.28
C PRO A 323 -4.09 -23.17 -12.99
N ALA A 324 -3.46 -24.36 -12.96
CA ALA A 324 -3.41 -25.19 -11.76
C ALA A 324 -2.48 -24.59 -10.71
N SER A 325 -1.29 -24.15 -11.13
CA SER A 325 -0.35 -23.43 -10.24
C SER A 325 -0.95 -22.09 -9.77
N GLY A 326 -1.64 -21.32 -10.63
CA GLY A 326 -2.34 -20.12 -10.22
C GLY A 326 -3.39 -20.39 -9.15
N GLN A 327 -4.20 -21.44 -9.30
CA GLN A 327 -5.18 -21.85 -8.30
C GLN A 327 -4.52 -22.24 -6.98
N GLY A 328 -3.47 -23.07 -7.01
CA GLY A 328 -2.70 -23.50 -5.84
C GLY A 328 -2.12 -22.30 -5.08
N LEU A 329 -1.51 -21.36 -5.81
CA LEU A 329 -0.96 -20.12 -5.25
C LEU A 329 -2.00 -19.33 -4.45
N PHE A 330 -3.20 -19.10 -5.02
CA PHE A 330 -4.23 -18.32 -4.33
C PHE A 330 -4.80 -19.04 -3.10
N GLN A 331 -4.81 -20.38 -3.13
CA GLN A 331 -5.16 -21.17 -1.95
C GLN A 331 -4.07 -21.05 -0.88
N GLU A 332 -2.79 -21.16 -1.25
CA GLU A 332 -1.69 -21.10 -0.31
C GLU A 332 -1.52 -19.68 0.27
N PHE A 333 -1.68 -18.63 -0.52
CA PHE A 333 -1.72 -17.25 0.00
C PHE A 333 -2.84 -17.05 1.02
N THR A 334 -4.02 -17.62 0.78
CA THR A 334 -5.12 -17.57 1.75
C THR A 334 -4.74 -18.24 3.07
N ARG A 335 -4.04 -19.38 3.04
CA ARG A 335 -3.61 -20.12 4.24
C ARG A 335 -2.48 -19.41 4.98
N THR A 336 -1.49 -18.93 4.26
CA THR A 336 -0.27 -18.33 4.83
C THR A 336 -0.46 -16.90 5.29
N SER A 337 -1.34 -16.11 4.64
CA SER A 337 -1.61 -14.72 5.03
C SER A 337 -2.91 -14.55 5.81
N LEU A 338 -3.68 -15.62 6.00
CA LEU A 338 -5.00 -15.64 6.64
C LEU A 338 -6.00 -14.64 6.02
N GLN A 339 -5.86 -14.38 4.72
CA GLN A 339 -6.77 -13.52 3.98
C GLN A 339 -8.12 -14.21 3.76
N GLN A 340 -9.21 -13.53 4.04
CA GLN A 340 -10.55 -14.08 3.87
C GLN A 340 -10.89 -14.25 2.37
N PRO A 341 -11.16 -15.49 1.89
CA PRO A 341 -11.31 -15.74 0.45
C PRO A 341 -12.51 -15.04 -0.20
N LYS A 342 -13.57 -14.79 0.55
CA LYS A 342 -14.79 -14.07 0.13
C LYS A 342 -15.24 -13.17 1.26
N PRO A 343 -14.66 -11.97 1.41
CA PRO A 343 -15.02 -11.01 2.45
C PRO A 343 -16.42 -10.41 2.22
N PRO A 344 -17.05 -9.83 3.25
CA PRO A 344 -18.29 -9.05 3.07
C PRO A 344 -18.07 -7.89 2.09
N THR A 345 -19.10 -7.58 1.29
CA THR A 345 -19.00 -6.57 0.20
C THR A 345 -18.46 -5.22 0.66
N TRP A 346 -18.88 -4.72 1.82
CA TRP A 346 -18.38 -3.46 2.35
C TRP A 346 -16.88 -3.51 2.65
N ALA A 347 -16.39 -4.65 3.19
CA ALA A 347 -14.98 -4.86 3.47
C ALA A 347 -14.18 -4.92 2.18
N TYR A 348 -14.65 -5.67 1.18
CA TYR A 348 -14.06 -5.72 -0.14
C TYR A 348 -13.93 -4.34 -0.80
N ILE A 349 -14.94 -3.49 -0.65
CA ILE A 349 -14.91 -2.13 -1.21
C ILE A 349 -13.84 -1.26 -0.53
N TYR A 350 -13.70 -1.34 0.80
CA TYR A 350 -12.86 -0.42 1.56
C TYR A 350 -11.44 -0.93 1.84
N PHE A 351 -11.21 -2.25 1.90
CA PHE A 351 -9.93 -2.78 2.37
C PHE A 351 -9.16 -3.57 1.31
N ASP A 352 -9.83 -4.14 0.31
CA ASP A 352 -9.16 -5.03 -0.62
C ASP A 352 -8.70 -4.28 -1.87
N THR A 353 -7.39 -4.23 -2.05
CA THR A 353 -6.72 -3.70 -3.25
C THR A 353 -6.62 -4.74 -4.37
N HIS A 354 -6.77 -6.01 -4.06
CA HIS A 354 -6.74 -7.14 -5.01
C HIS A 354 -8.15 -7.74 -5.19
N PRO A 355 -8.42 -8.42 -6.31
CA PRO A 355 -9.57 -9.31 -6.40
C PRO A 355 -9.51 -10.36 -5.29
N THR A 356 -10.67 -10.79 -4.79
CA THR A 356 -10.71 -11.81 -3.74
C THR A 356 -10.08 -13.13 -4.22
N ALA A 357 -9.55 -13.94 -3.29
CA ALA A 357 -8.96 -15.23 -3.66
C ALA A 357 -9.92 -16.09 -4.51
N ILE A 358 -11.23 -16.07 -4.19
CA ILE A 358 -12.25 -16.78 -4.99
C ILE A 358 -12.39 -16.19 -6.39
N GLN A 359 -12.31 -14.86 -6.56
CA GLN A 359 -12.34 -14.25 -7.90
C GLN A 359 -11.07 -14.60 -8.70
N ARG A 360 -9.90 -14.62 -8.07
CA ARG A 360 -8.63 -15.02 -8.68
C ARG A 360 -8.68 -16.51 -9.10
N ILE A 361 -9.18 -17.39 -8.24
CA ILE A 361 -9.45 -18.81 -8.58
C ILE A 361 -10.46 -18.93 -9.72
N ALA A 362 -11.52 -18.11 -9.71
CA ALA A 362 -12.51 -18.10 -10.79
C ALA A 362 -11.90 -17.70 -12.16
N MET A 363 -10.88 -16.81 -12.15
CA MET A 363 -10.13 -16.47 -13.37
C MET A 363 -9.34 -17.68 -13.90
N THR A 364 -8.74 -18.50 -13.03
CA THR A 364 -8.05 -19.74 -13.48
C THR A 364 -9.01 -20.75 -14.09
N GLU A 365 -10.22 -20.89 -13.55
CA GLU A 365 -11.26 -21.76 -14.10
C GLU A 365 -11.80 -21.24 -15.44
N ALA A 366 -12.04 -19.94 -15.55
CA ALA A 366 -12.44 -19.31 -16.81
C ALA A 366 -11.39 -19.47 -17.91
N TRP A 367 -10.10 -19.40 -17.55
CA TRP A 367 -8.99 -19.68 -18.47
C TRP A 367 -9.02 -21.11 -18.99
N LYS A 368 -9.20 -22.12 -18.12
CA LYS A 368 -9.30 -23.55 -18.52
C LYS A 368 -10.41 -23.80 -19.55
N THR A 369 -11.52 -23.06 -19.42
CA THR A 369 -12.68 -23.23 -20.32
C THR A 369 -12.41 -22.58 -21.68
N ARG A 370 -11.60 -21.54 -21.74
CA ARG A 370 -11.31 -20.79 -22.98
C ARG A 370 -10.17 -21.41 -23.82
N SER A 371 -9.25 -22.12 -23.18
CA SER A 371 -8.08 -22.72 -23.81
C SER A 371 -8.34 -24.16 -24.30
N ARG A 372 -9.55 -24.66 -24.09
CA ARG A 372 -10.08 -25.89 -24.72
C ARG A 372 -10.80 -25.56 -26.02
#